data_acfb346244d9e8fb1947c117cdf503da
#
_entry.id   acfb346244d9e8fb1947c117cdf503da
#
_cell.length_a   1.000
_cell.length_b   1.000
_cell.length_c   1.000
_cell.angle_alpha   90.00
_cell.angle_beta   90.00
_cell.angle_gamma   90.00
#
_symmetry.space_group_name_H-M   'P 1'
#
loop_
_entity.id
_entity.type
_entity.pdbx_description
1 polymer ?
#
loop_
_entity_poly.entity_id
_entity_poly.type
_entity_poly.pdbx_seq_one_letter_code
_entity_poly.pdbx_strand_id
1 'polypeptide(L)'
;MGVAAASSHSGAVLLSIGQVLEILQDDFSDLSPSKLRFLEEQGLVTPQRTQAGYRKFDQSHIERIRIILTLQRNFYLPLRVISGVLTELDAGRDPVIPG
;
A
#
# COMPACT_ATOMS: atom_id res chain seq x y z
N MET A 1 -2.26 12.55 24.86
CA MET A 1 -2.19 12.46 24.34
C MET A 1 -2.44 12.19 23.49
N GLY A 2 -2.76 11.99 23.38
CA GLY A 2 -2.81 11.71 22.64
C GLY A 2 -3.02 11.94 21.90
N VAL A 3 -3.07 12.10 22.13
CA VAL A 3 -3.06 12.34 21.41
C VAL A 3 -2.72 12.34 20.44
N ALA A 4 -2.55 12.16 20.73
CA ALA A 4 -1.94 12.31 19.68
C ALA A 4 -2.40 11.70 18.65
N ALA A 5 -2.85 10.99 18.98
CA ALA A 5 -3.27 10.38 18.03
C ALA A 5 -3.94 11.03 17.12
N ALA A 6 -4.80 11.36 17.53
CA ALA A 6 -5.53 11.93 16.72
C ALA A 6 -4.92 12.67 15.80
N SER A 7 -4.33 13.40 16.29
CA SER A 7 -3.70 14.18 15.42
C SER A 7 -3.05 13.40 14.47
N SER A 8 -2.83 12.26 14.72
CA SER A 8 -2.04 11.56 13.83
C SER A 8 -2.65 11.43 12.50
N HIS A 9 -3.94 11.25 12.34
CA HIS A 9 -4.34 11.17 11.00
C HIS A 9 -4.44 12.46 10.37
N SER A 10 -4.83 13.44 11.06
CA SER A 10 -4.80 14.74 10.45
C SER A 10 -3.37 15.17 10.27
N GLY A 11 -2.49 14.69 11.11
CA GLY A 11 -1.10 15.00 10.95
C GLY A 11 -0.37 14.06 10.05
N ALA A 12 -1.07 13.17 9.40
CA ALA A 12 -0.41 12.21 8.56
C ALA A 12 0.27 12.89 7.39
N VAL A 13 1.48 12.49 7.13
CA VAL A 13 2.21 12.97 5.97
C VAL A 13 1.68 12.27 4.74
N LEU A 14 1.30 13.04 3.74
CA LEU A 14 0.85 12.49 2.47
C LEU A 14 1.98 12.62 1.47
N LEU A 15 2.33 11.50 0.86
CA LEU A 15 3.47 11.43 -0.05
C LEU A 15 3.01 11.27 -1.49
N SER A 16 3.77 11.85 -2.40
CA SER A 16 3.53 11.68 -3.83
C SER A 16 3.98 10.30 -4.26
N ILE A 17 3.58 9.91 -5.47
CA ILE A 17 4.02 8.63 -6.02
C ILE A 17 5.54 8.56 -6.11
N GLY A 18 6.20 9.67 -6.46
CA GLY A 18 7.67 9.69 -6.52
C GLY A 18 8.30 9.46 -5.17
N GLN A 19 7.74 10.06 -4.12
CA GLN A 19 8.26 9.87 -2.77
C GLN A 19 8.06 8.45 -2.28
N VAL A 20 6.92 7.83 -2.61
CA VAL A 20 6.68 6.44 -2.26
C VAL A 20 7.70 5.54 -2.94
N LEU A 21 8.01 5.82 -4.21
CA LEU A 21 9.02 5.05 -4.93
C LEU A 21 10.38 5.17 -4.26
N GLU A 22 10.77 6.37 -3.84
CA GLU A 22 12.04 6.56 -3.14
C GLU A 22 12.13 5.70 -1.88
N ILE A 23 11.03 5.59 -1.16
CA ILE A 23 11.01 4.80 0.07
C ILE A 23 11.08 3.32 -0.22
N LEU A 24 10.30 2.85 -1.19
CA LEU A 24 10.14 1.42 -1.40
C LEU A 24 11.16 0.80 -2.33
N GLN A 25 11.82 1.58 -3.17
CA GLN A 25 12.79 1.01 -4.13
C GLN A 25 14.05 0.48 -3.47
N ASP A 26 14.32 0.83 -2.23
CA ASP A 26 15.42 0.22 -1.50
C ASP A 26 15.22 -1.29 -1.37
N ASP A 27 13.99 -1.72 -1.12
CA ASP A 27 13.66 -3.13 -0.95
C ASP A 27 13.07 -3.76 -2.21
N PHE A 28 12.48 -2.95 -3.08
CA PHE A 28 11.80 -3.42 -4.28
C PHE A 28 12.28 -2.61 -5.46
N SER A 29 13.50 -2.92 -5.91
CA SER A 29 14.20 -2.08 -6.89
C SER A 29 13.53 -2.01 -8.25
N ASP A 30 12.68 -2.96 -8.57
CA ASP A 30 11.96 -2.96 -9.85
C ASP A 30 10.60 -2.27 -9.76
N LEU A 31 10.26 -1.72 -8.61
CA LEU A 31 9.00 -1.00 -8.48
C LEU A 31 9.02 0.25 -9.36
N SER A 32 7.91 0.52 -10.02
CA SER A 32 7.79 1.65 -10.95
C SER A 32 6.46 2.36 -10.75
N PRO A 33 6.33 3.58 -11.27
CA PRO A 33 5.03 4.25 -11.23
C PRO A 33 3.94 3.43 -11.91
N SER A 34 4.27 2.75 -13.00
CA SER A 34 3.29 1.92 -13.70
C SER A 34 2.78 0.79 -12.82
N LYS A 35 3.67 0.18 -12.04
CA LYS A 35 3.26 -0.89 -11.14
C LYS A 35 2.31 -0.36 -10.06
N LEU A 36 2.61 0.81 -9.48
CA LEU A 36 1.75 1.40 -8.47
C LEU A 36 0.37 1.73 -9.05
N ARG A 37 0.33 2.29 -10.26
CA ARG A 37 -0.94 2.57 -10.91
C ARG A 37 -1.71 1.29 -11.19
N PHE A 38 -1.01 0.24 -11.58
CA PHE A 38 -1.63 -1.05 -11.83
C PHE A 38 -2.27 -1.61 -10.55
N LEU A 39 -1.58 -1.52 -9.41
CA LEU A 39 -2.13 -1.99 -8.13
C LEU A 39 -3.40 -1.22 -7.78
N GLU A 40 -3.43 0.08 -8.07
CA GLU A 40 -4.62 0.87 -7.83
C GLU A 40 -5.76 0.42 -8.75
N GLU A 41 -5.46 0.18 -10.02
CA GLU A 41 -6.47 -0.26 -10.99
C GLU A 41 -7.07 -1.60 -10.59
N GLN A 42 -6.27 -2.45 -9.96
CA GLN A 42 -6.74 -3.74 -9.49
C GLN A 42 -7.52 -3.64 -8.17
N GLY A 43 -7.65 -2.44 -7.62
CA GLY A 43 -8.39 -2.24 -6.39
C GLY A 43 -7.64 -2.66 -5.14
N LEU A 44 -6.33 -2.90 -5.24
CA LEU A 44 -5.55 -3.37 -4.10
C LEU A 44 -5.09 -2.24 -3.19
N VAL A 45 -4.97 -1.04 -3.70
CA VAL A 45 -4.64 0.13 -2.91
C VAL A 45 -5.41 1.31 -3.49
N THR A 46 -5.92 2.18 -2.62
CA THR A 46 -6.73 3.32 -3.05
C THR A 46 -6.13 4.59 -2.45
N PRO A 47 -5.17 5.22 -3.14
CA PRO A 47 -4.59 6.45 -2.62
C PRO A 47 -5.61 7.59 -2.63
N GLN A 48 -5.34 8.62 -1.84
CA GLN A 48 -6.13 9.84 -1.89
C GLN A 48 -5.75 10.61 -3.15
N ARG A 49 -6.60 11.58 -3.52
CA ARG A 49 -6.32 12.43 -4.66
C ARG A 49 -6.42 13.89 -4.24
N THR A 50 -5.52 14.72 -4.78
CA THR A 50 -5.65 16.17 -4.63
C THR A 50 -6.76 16.65 -5.56
N GLN A 51 -7.14 17.91 -5.43
CA GLN A 51 -8.13 18.51 -6.34
C GLN A 51 -7.65 18.45 -7.79
N ALA A 52 -6.35 18.53 -8.00
CA ALA A 52 -5.80 18.45 -9.34
C ALA A 52 -5.67 17.01 -9.85
N GLY A 53 -6.05 16.02 -9.05
CA GLY A 53 -6.05 14.64 -9.48
C GLY A 53 -4.77 13.87 -9.19
N TYR A 54 -3.83 14.46 -8.49
CA TYR A 54 -2.59 13.76 -8.16
C TYR A 54 -2.78 12.80 -7.00
N ARG A 55 -2.13 11.64 -7.08
CA ARG A 55 -2.20 10.63 -6.03
C ARG A 55 -1.42 11.06 -4.81
N LYS A 56 -1.98 10.79 -3.63
CA LYS A 56 -1.31 11.01 -2.34
C LYS A 56 -1.44 9.76 -1.51
N PHE A 57 -0.33 9.32 -0.94
CA PHE A 57 -0.24 8.08 -0.19
C PHE A 57 0.11 8.39 1.26
N ASP A 58 -0.60 7.76 2.20
CA ASP A 58 -0.23 7.85 3.61
C ASP A 58 0.51 6.58 4.04
N GLN A 59 0.85 6.50 5.31
CA GLN A 59 1.62 5.37 5.83
C GLN A 59 0.88 4.04 5.64
N SER A 60 -0.43 4.04 5.79
CA SER A 60 -1.19 2.80 5.63
C SER A 60 -1.15 2.30 4.20
N HIS A 61 -1.16 3.21 3.23
CA HIS A 61 -1.02 2.84 1.82
C HIS A 61 0.35 2.24 1.55
N ILE A 62 1.38 2.85 2.13
CA ILE A 62 2.75 2.37 1.93
C ILE A 62 2.92 0.96 2.50
N GLU A 63 2.38 0.73 3.70
CA GLU A 63 2.45 -0.59 4.32
C GLU A 63 1.68 -1.63 3.52
N ARG A 64 0.53 -1.25 2.98
CA ARG A 64 -0.27 -2.13 2.16
C ARG A 64 0.49 -2.52 0.89
N ILE A 65 1.11 -1.56 0.23
CA ILE A 65 1.93 -1.81 -0.96
C ILE A 65 3.09 -2.74 -0.60
N ARG A 66 3.74 -2.52 0.53
CA ARG A 66 4.85 -3.36 0.97
C ARG A 66 4.40 -4.80 1.17
N ILE A 67 3.23 -5.01 1.76
CA ILE A 67 2.67 -6.35 1.95
C ILE A 67 2.44 -7.01 0.59
N ILE A 68 1.82 -6.30 -0.34
CA ILE A 68 1.54 -6.83 -1.67
C ILE A 68 2.83 -7.29 -2.34
N LEU A 69 3.83 -6.40 -2.35
CA LEU A 69 5.09 -6.69 -3.04
C LEU A 69 5.85 -7.83 -2.38
N THR A 70 5.78 -7.90 -1.06
CA THR A 70 6.44 -8.97 -0.32
C THR A 70 5.79 -10.32 -0.62
N LEU A 71 4.46 -10.36 -0.66
CA LEU A 71 3.76 -11.62 -0.96
C LEU A 71 4.04 -12.06 -2.40
N GLN A 72 4.13 -11.12 -3.33
CA GLN A 72 4.48 -11.48 -4.70
C GLN A 72 5.90 -12.01 -4.80
N ARG A 73 6.83 -11.35 -4.13
CA ARG A 73 8.25 -11.70 -4.26
C ARG A 73 8.62 -12.98 -3.52
N ASN A 74 8.12 -13.12 -2.28
CA ASN A 74 8.57 -14.22 -1.43
C ASN A 74 7.72 -15.47 -1.56
N PHE A 75 6.46 -15.32 -1.93
CA PHE A 75 5.51 -16.44 -2.00
C PHE A 75 4.95 -16.65 -3.38
N TYR A 76 5.29 -15.77 -4.34
CA TYR A 76 4.87 -15.89 -5.74
C TYR A 76 3.34 -15.95 -5.89
N LEU A 77 2.60 -15.26 -5.01
CA LEU A 77 1.15 -15.32 -5.02
C LEU A 77 0.57 -14.48 -6.16
N PRO A 78 -0.47 -14.97 -6.84
CA PRO A 78 -1.21 -14.14 -7.78
C PRO A 78 -1.94 -13.02 -7.08
N LEU A 79 -2.21 -11.92 -7.80
CA LEU A 79 -2.87 -10.77 -7.19
C LEU A 79 -4.25 -11.09 -6.62
N ARG A 80 -5.00 -12.00 -7.25
CA ARG A 80 -6.33 -12.34 -6.70
C ARG A 80 -6.22 -13.00 -5.34
N VAL A 81 -5.16 -13.80 -5.11
CA VAL A 81 -4.92 -14.42 -3.81
C VAL A 81 -4.49 -13.37 -2.81
N ILE A 82 -3.63 -12.45 -3.23
CA ILE A 82 -3.20 -11.34 -2.38
C ILE A 82 -4.40 -10.47 -2.00
N SER A 83 -5.32 -10.23 -2.93
CA SER A 83 -6.54 -9.50 -2.64
C SER A 83 -7.33 -10.16 -1.50
N GLY A 84 -7.40 -11.49 -1.50
CA GLY A 84 -8.05 -12.22 -0.41
C GLY A 84 -7.34 -12.04 0.93
N VAL A 85 -6.01 -12.07 0.91
CA VAL A 85 -5.22 -11.83 2.13
C VAL A 85 -5.50 -10.43 2.67
N LEU A 86 -5.53 -9.43 1.79
CA LEU A 86 -5.79 -8.05 2.21
C LEU A 86 -7.21 -7.91 2.78
N THR A 87 -8.18 -8.60 2.21
CA THR A 87 -9.55 -8.59 2.71
C THR A 87 -9.59 -9.13 4.14
N GLU A 88 -8.85 -10.21 4.41
CA GLU A 88 -8.80 -10.76 5.76
C GLU A 88 -8.13 -9.80 6.73
N LEU A 89 -7.03 -9.17 6.31
CA LEU A 89 -6.35 -8.19 7.15
C LEU A 89 -7.25 -6.98 7.42
N ASP A 90 -7.98 -6.51 6.42
CA ASP A 90 -8.89 -5.37 6.56
C ASP A 90 -10.01 -5.70 7.55
N ALA A 91 -10.40 -6.96 7.64
CA ALA A 91 -11.43 -7.40 8.56
C ALA A 91 -10.89 -7.73 9.95
N GLY A 92 -9.60 -7.54 10.17
CA GLY A 92 -8.98 -7.81 11.46
C GLY A 92 -8.71 -9.29 11.72
N ARG A 93 -8.74 -10.12 10.68
CA ARG A 93 -8.45 -11.55 10.82
C ARG A 93 -7.03 -11.85 10.40
N ASP A 94 -6.49 -12.95 10.93
CA ASP A 94 -5.17 -13.41 10.54
C ASP A 94 -5.31 -14.27 9.29
N PRO A 95 -4.78 -13.85 8.16
CA PRO A 95 -4.94 -14.64 6.94
C PRO A 95 -4.04 -15.87 6.94
N VAL A 96 -4.52 -16.91 6.29
CA VAL A 96 -3.68 -18.07 6.01
C VAL A 96 -3.06 -17.85 4.64
N ILE A 97 -1.75 -17.78 4.59
CA ILE A 97 -1.03 -17.53 3.35
C ILE A 97 -0.72 -18.87 2.70
N PRO A 98 -1.24 -19.09 1.48
CA PRO A 98 -0.98 -20.34 0.80
C PRO A 98 0.49 -20.43 0.40
N GLY A 99 1.03 -21.59 0.45
CA GLY A 99 2.40 -21.77 0.06
C GLY A 99 3.08 -22.97 0.64
#